data_8d645feb84af9dc6fa3b9dc34c3bb94d
#
_entry.id   8d645feb84af9dc6fa3b9dc34c3bb94d
#
_cell.length_a   1.000
_cell.length_b   1.000
_cell.length_c   1.000
_cell.angle_alpha   90.00
_cell.angle_beta   90.00
_cell.angle_gamma   90.00
#
_symmetry.space_group_name_H-M   'P 1'
#
loop_
_entity.id
_entity.type
_entity.pdbx_description
1 polymer ?
#
loop_
_entity_poly.entity_id
_entity_poly.type
_entity_poly.pdbx_seq_one_letter_code
_entity_poly.pdbx_strand_id
1 'polypeptide(L)'
;MIKTLAISLAMLCLLPIAGRAQNNAQRAQGTGQPAQAFELRQESDSLYRVVATGGDNNDAKGGDKANGWRLPYPVYQFQTGDVDGDGSEDAMVGVVKGTRFYPQKARRLFIFKQIDGHSSNGETCKKVRPMWMGSKLGGILEDFRFIAPADTADTTNTALPSDSATGDRRGRIRALESTTDSLYVVSDYVWSGFGMKFDRFIIKGVDKLTAIKTFSQ
;
A
#
# COMPACT_ATOMS: atom_id res chain seq x y z
N MET A 1 -38.52 -56.76 20.77
CA MET A 1 -37.15 -56.26 20.89
C MET A 1 -36.95 -55.22 19.84
N ILE A 2 -37.10 -53.97 20.21
CA ILE A 2 -36.94 -52.80 19.31
C ILE A 2 -35.60 -52.15 19.64
N LYS A 3 -34.66 -52.17 18.68
CA LYS A 3 -33.35 -51.51 18.80
C LYS A 3 -33.48 -50.05 18.35
N THR A 4 -33.37 -49.16 19.29
CA THR A 4 -33.34 -47.70 19.04
C THR A 4 -31.96 -47.30 18.51
N LEU A 5 -31.92 -46.74 17.28
CA LEU A 5 -30.73 -46.22 16.64
C LEU A 5 -30.62 -44.75 17.00
N ALA A 6 -29.62 -44.35 17.79
CA ALA A 6 -29.34 -42.96 18.11
C ALA A 6 -28.52 -42.33 16.98
N ILE A 7 -29.11 -41.36 16.27
CA ILE A 7 -28.45 -40.55 15.26
C ILE A 7 -27.83 -39.35 15.99
N SER A 8 -26.50 -39.34 16.07
CA SER A 8 -25.72 -38.21 16.59
C SER A 8 -25.62 -37.13 15.51
N LEU A 9 -26.32 -36.02 15.70
CA LEU A 9 -26.27 -34.85 14.82
C LEU A 9 -25.01 -34.00 15.18
N ALA A 10 -23.95 -34.16 14.42
CA ALA A 10 -22.79 -33.32 14.53
C ALA A 10 -23.10 -31.91 13.97
N MET A 11 -23.31 -30.95 14.85
CA MET A 11 -23.54 -29.55 14.53
C MET A 11 -22.22 -28.92 14.11
N LEU A 12 -22.00 -28.80 12.78
CA LEU A 12 -20.86 -28.14 12.18
C LEU A 12 -21.04 -26.63 12.34
N CYS A 13 -20.39 -26.03 13.35
CA CYS A 13 -20.34 -24.57 13.52
C CYS A 13 -19.51 -23.95 12.39
N LEU A 14 -20.17 -23.42 11.38
CA LEU A 14 -19.59 -22.50 10.41
C LEU A 14 -19.29 -21.17 11.12
N LEU A 15 -18.04 -20.98 11.51
CA LEU A 15 -17.54 -19.68 11.96
C LEU A 15 -17.41 -18.75 10.75
N PRO A 16 -17.94 -17.52 10.78
CA PRO A 16 -17.68 -16.54 9.75
C PRO A 16 -16.20 -16.14 9.82
N ILE A 17 -15.49 -16.30 8.72
CA ILE A 17 -14.15 -15.73 8.53
C ILE A 17 -14.33 -14.21 8.41
N ALA A 18 -14.43 -13.54 9.54
CA ALA A 18 -14.28 -12.11 9.60
C ALA A 18 -12.81 -11.80 9.30
N GLY A 19 -12.54 -11.25 8.12
CA GLY A 19 -11.25 -10.71 7.76
C GLY A 19 -10.83 -9.64 8.77
N ARG A 20 -10.06 -10.06 9.76
CA ARG A 20 -9.50 -9.20 10.79
C ARG A 20 -8.34 -8.44 10.15
N ALA A 21 -8.60 -7.19 9.74
CA ALA A 21 -7.52 -6.23 9.54
C ALA A 21 -6.72 -6.21 10.83
N GLN A 22 -5.53 -6.78 10.81
CA GLN A 22 -4.62 -6.75 11.95
C GLN A 22 -4.16 -5.32 12.14
N ASN A 23 -4.80 -4.63 13.06
CA ASN A 23 -4.27 -3.40 13.65
C ASN A 23 -3.02 -3.77 14.45
N ASN A 24 -1.85 -3.77 13.81
CA ASN A 24 -0.57 -3.79 14.50
C ASN A 24 -0.29 -2.40 15.09
N ALA A 25 -1.13 -1.97 16.01
CA ALA A 25 -0.77 -0.94 16.97
C ALA A 25 0.05 -1.58 18.09
N GLN A 26 1.20 -2.17 17.77
CA GLN A 26 2.20 -2.52 18.76
C GLN A 26 2.99 -1.26 19.10
N ARG A 27 2.70 -0.75 20.28
CA ARG A 27 3.46 0.29 20.98
C ARG A 27 4.90 -0.21 21.15
N ALA A 28 5.77 0.17 20.20
CA ALA A 28 7.19 -0.17 20.23
C ALA A 28 7.87 0.59 21.37
N GLN A 29 8.22 -0.16 22.42
CA GLN A 29 9.23 0.27 23.37
C GLN A 29 10.61 0.07 22.72
N GLY A 30 11.32 1.18 22.49
CA GLY A 30 12.76 1.33 22.46
C GLY A 30 13.62 0.26 21.80
N THR A 31 13.62 0.17 20.48
CA THR A 31 14.77 -0.26 19.68
C THR A 31 14.79 0.63 18.44
N GLY A 32 15.94 1.22 18.11
CA GLY A 32 16.13 2.31 17.14
C GLY A 32 15.68 2.02 15.70
N GLN A 33 14.40 1.73 15.49
CA GLN A 33 13.81 1.81 14.17
C GLN A 33 13.58 3.28 13.82
N PRO A 34 13.88 3.71 12.59
CA PRO A 34 13.57 5.05 12.14
C PRO A 34 12.08 5.33 12.35
N ALA A 35 11.76 6.49 12.91
CA ALA A 35 10.38 6.90 13.14
C ALA A 35 9.64 6.88 11.80
N GLN A 36 8.59 6.08 11.68
CA GLN A 36 7.78 5.98 10.48
C GLN A 36 7.20 7.36 10.14
N ALA A 37 7.38 7.83 8.90
CA ALA A 37 6.98 9.18 8.48
C ALA A 37 5.46 9.36 8.35
N PHE A 38 4.69 8.26 8.27
CA PHE A 38 3.24 8.28 8.10
C PHE A 38 2.52 7.29 9.00
N GLU A 39 1.29 7.66 9.36
CA GLU A 39 0.34 6.81 10.06
C GLU A 39 -0.99 6.78 9.30
N LEU A 40 -1.63 5.62 9.24
CA LEU A 40 -3.00 5.47 8.75
C LEU A 40 -3.95 5.35 9.95
N ARG A 41 -4.82 6.32 10.13
CA ARG A 41 -5.85 6.33 11.19
C ARG A 41 -7.21 6.00 10.62
N GLN A 42 -7.92 5.07 11.23
CA GLN A 42 -9.32 4.80 10.91
C GLN A 42 -10.21 5.70 11.77
N GLU A 43 -11.04 6.54 11.12
CA GLU A 43 -11.98 7.43 11.78
C GLU A 43 -13.40 6.79 11.90
N SER A 44 -13.75 5.93 10.93
CA SER A 44 -14.97 5.09 10.93
C SER A 44 -14.78 3.91 9.97
N ASP A 45 -15.79 3.06 9.80
CA ASP A 45 -15.74 1.85 8.95
C ASP A 45 -15.28 2.11 7.51
N SER A 46 -15.55 3.30 6.98
CA SER A 46 -15.22 3.66 5.59
C SER A 46 -14.46 4.98 5.47
N LEU A 47 -14.01 5.54 6.60
CA LEU A 47 -13.30 6.81 6.64
C LEU A 47 -11.95 6.62 7.30
N TYR A 48 -10.92 6.90 6.55
CA TYR A 48 -9.53 6.84 7.00
C TYR A 48 -8.84 8.19 6.82
N ARG A 49 -7.73 8.36 7.49
CA ARG A 49 -6.85 9.52 7.36
C ARG A 49 -5.40 9.09 7.30
N VAL A 50 -4.68 9.54 6.30
CA VAL A 50 -3.21 9.46 6.23
C VAL A 50 -2.67 10.69 6.95
N VAL A 51 -1.85 10.49 7.97
CA VAL A 51 -1.28 11.55 8.81
C VAL A 51 0.23 11.50 8.70
N ALA A 52 0.88 12.65 8.54
CA ALA A 52 2.32 12.76 8.63
C ALA A 52 2.75 12.74 10.11
N THR A 53 3.73 11.92 10.45
CA THR A 53 4.36 11.88 11.78
C THR A 53 5.60 12.79 11.78
N GLY A 54 6.00 13.35 12.93
CA GLY A 54 7.24 14.15 13.04
C GLY A 54 7.07 15.67 12.95
N GLY A 55 5.85 16.21 12.98
CA GLY A 55 5.59 17.58 13.41
C GLY A 55 5.29 17.64 14.91
N ASP A 56 5.60 18.73 15.56
CA ASP A 56 5.18 18.95 16.96
C ASP A 56 3.65 18.95 17.04
N ASN A 57 3.08 17.73 17.15
CA ASN A 57 1.63 17.50 17.22
C ASN A 57 1.03 17.89 18.58
N ASN A 58 1.64 18.85 19.29
CA ASN A 58 1.14 19.31 20.58
C ASN A 58 -0.14 20.16 20.49
N ASP A 59 -0.60 20.49 19.29
CA ASP A 59 -1.87 21.20 19.11
C ASP A 59 -3.08 20.25 19.11
N ALA A 60 -3.30 19.59 20.25
CA ALA A 60 -4.52 18.82 20.49
C ALA A 60 -5.83 19.68 20.44
N LYS A 61 -5.73 20.99 20.23
CA LYS A 61 -6.89 21.91 20.10
C LYS A 61 -7.19 22.37 18.67
N GLY A 62 -6.24 22.32 17.73
CA GLY A 62 -6.46 22.71 16.32
C GLY A 62 -6.72 21.53 15.39
N GLY A 63 -6.47 20.39 15.87
CA GLY A 63 -6.87 19.10 15.34
C GLY A 63 -6.10 18.61 14.13
N ASP A 64 -5.86 17.35 14.13
CA ASP A 64 -5.47 16.43 13.06
C ASP A 64 -6.02 16.73 11.65
N LYS A 65 -6.96 17.69 11.53
CA LYS A 65 -7.61 18.04 10.27
C LYS A 65 -6.68 18.79 9.30
N ALA A 66 -5.68 19.52 9.82
CA ALA A 66 -4.81 20.35 9.02
C ALA A 66 -3.65 19.55 8.37
N ASN A 67 -3.19 18.49 9.01
CA ASN A 67 -1.94 17.80 8.65
C ASN A 67 -2.15 16.44 7.96
N GLY A 68 -3.39 16.00 7.78
CA GLY A 68 -3.71 14.69 7.20
C GLY A 68 -4.61 14.75 5.97
N TRP A 69 -4.57 13.68 5.18
CA TRP A 69 -5.43 13.51 4.00
C TRP A 69 -6.55 12.53 4.29
N ARG A 70 -7.81 12.96 4.12
CA ARG A 70 -9.00 12.11 4.34
C ARG A 70 -9.25 11.20 3.14
N LEU A 71 -9.55 9.94 3.44
CA LEU A 71 -9.85 8.89 2.49
C LEU A 71 -11.28 8.35 2.78
N PRO A 72 -12.32 8.85 2.10
CA PRO A 72 -13.70 8.38 2.28
C PRO A 72 -13.93 7.09 1.49
N TYR A 73 -13.05 6.12 1.63
CA TYR A 73 -13.07 4.84 0.92
C TYR A 73 -12.55 3.73 1.85
N PRO A 74 -13.04 2.49 1.69
CA PRO A 74 -12.43 1.35 2.35
C PRO A 74 -10.95 1.23 1.95
N VAL A 75 -10.09 1.07 2.96
CA VAL A 75 -8.66 0.81 2.78
C VAL A 75 -8.42 -0.67 2.99
N TYR A 76 -7.68 -1.32 2.09
CA TYR A 76 -7.31 -2.73 2.20
C TYR A 76 -5.82 -2.94 2.51
N GLN A 77 -4.98 -1.91 2.27
CA GLN A 77 -3.54 -2.01 2.46
C GLN A 77 -2.91 -0.64 2.72
N PHE A 78 -1.84 -0.63 3.52
CA PHE A 78 -1.00 0.52 3.79
C PHE A 78 0.46 0.09 3.88
N GLN A 79 1.33 0.80 3.17
CA GLN A 79 2.78 0.62 3.18
C GLN A 79 3.48 1.99 3.12
N THR A 80 4.74 2.03 3.52
CA THR A 80 5.60 3.21 3.34
C THR A 80 6.89 2.82 2.63
N GLY A 81 7.53 3.80 1.97
CA GLY A 81 8.81 3.64 1.30
C GLY A 81 9.08 4.80 0.36
N ASP A 82 10.33 4.99 -0.01
CA ASP A 82 10.77 6.06 -0.91
C ASP A 82 10.47 5.67 -2.37
N VAL A 83 9.31 6.13 -2.86
CA VAL A 83 8.81 5.78 -4.21
C VAL A 83 9.49 6.62 -5.28
N ASP A 84 9.80 7.89 -5.00
CA ASP A 84 10.35 8.82 -5.99
C ASP A 84 11.88 8.98 -5.91
N GLY A 85 12.53 8.39 -4.90
CA GLY A 85 13.98 8.38 -4.74
C GLY A 85 14.56 9.66 -4.14
N ASP A 86 13.74 10.47 -3.47
CA ASP A 86 14.18 11.72 -2.86
C ASP A 86 14.78 11.56 -1.45
N GLY A 87 14.79 10.34 -0.94
CA GLY A 87 15.31 10.01 0.38
C GLY A 87 14.28 10.16 1.51
N SER A 88 13.03 10.51 1.19
CA SER A 88 11.93 10.62 2.14
C SER A 88 10.95 9.46 1.95
N GLU A 89 10.37 8.96 3.04
CA GLU A 89 9.28 7.98 2.91
C GLU A 89 8.02 8.62 2.32
N ASP A 90 7.38 7.88 1.41
CA ASP A 90 6.05 8.14 0.88
C ASP A 90 5.05 7.13 1.47
N ALA A 91 3.78 7.51 1.56
CA ALA A 91 2.72 6.60 1.98
C ALA A 91 1.96 6.03 0.78
N MET A 92 1.86 4.71 0.71
CA MET A 92 1.12 3.96 -0.29
C MET A 92 -0.13 3.37 0.32
N VAL A 93 -1.31 3.74 -0.21
CA VAL A 93 -2.60 3.33 0.35
C VAL A 93 -3.42 2.61 -0.72
N GLY A 94 -3.76 1.37 -0.43
CA GLY A 94 -4.69 0.58 -1.23
C GLY A 94 -6.14 0.87 -0.83
N VAL A 95 -6.92 1.43 -1.75
CA VAL A 95 -8.33 1.78 -1.52
C VAL A 95 -9.26 1.05 -2.49
N VAL A 96 -10.54 0.92 -2.11
CA VAL A 96 -11.58 0.37 -2.99
C VAL A 96 -12.54 1.47 -3.39
N LYS A 97 -12.47 1.90 -4.67
CA LYS A 97 -13.36 2.96 -5.19
C LYS A 97 -13.65 2.83 -6.68
N GLY A 98 -14.78 3.38 -7.11
CA GLY A 98 -15.04 3.68 -8.52
C GLY A 98 -14.43 5.02 -8.94
N THR A 99 -14.31 5.25 -10.23
CA THR A 99 -13.94 6.55 -10.81
C THR A 99 -15.05 7.02 -11.74
N ARG A 100 -14.98 8.28 -12.18
CA ARG A 100 -15.93 8.83 -13.18
C ARG A 100 -15.95 7.98 -14.47
N PHE A 101 -14.78 7.48 -14.90
CA PHE A 101 -14.63 6.73 -16.15
C PHE A 101 -14.77 5.22 -15.97
N TYR A 102 -14.69 4.74 -14.73
CA TYR A 102 -14.88 3.34 -14.36
C TYR A 102 -15.68 3.29 -13.05
N PRO A 103 -17.03 3.34 -13.13
CA PRO A 103 -17.90 3.45 -11.95
C PRO A 103 -17.85 2.22 -11.03
N GLN A 104 -17.48 1.06 -11.57
CA GLN A 104 -17.34 -0.15 -10.78
C GLN A 104 -16.25 0.02 -9.71
N LYS A 105 -16.56 -0.44 -8.49
CA LYS A 105 -15.60 -0.44 -7.40
C LYS A 105 -14.46 -1.40 -7.74
N ALA A 106 -13.24 -0.88 -7.74
CA ALA A 106 -12.02 -1.66 -7.95
C ALA A 106 -10.94 -1.18 -6.98
N ARG A 107 -9.95 -2.03 -6.77
CA ARG A 107 -8.77 -1.68 -5.99
C ARG A 107 -7.95 -0.62 -6.74
N ARG A 108 -7.45 0.36 -5.99
CA ARG A 108 -6.64 1.48 -6.48
C ARG A 108 -5.49 1.72 -5.53
N LEU A 109 -4.37 2.13 -6.06
CA LEU A 109 -3.22 2.60 -5.29
C LEU A 109 -3.25 4.13 -5.23
N PHE A 110 -3.11 4.71 -4.04
CA PHE A 110 -2.87 6.14 -3.81
C PHE A 110 -1.47 6.30 -3.22
N ILE A 111 -0.77 7.35 -3.62
CA ILE A 111 0.57 7.66 -3.10
C ILE A 111 0.55 9.08 -2.57
N PHE A 112 1.09 9.27 -1.37
CA PHE A 112 1.15 10.54 -0.67
C PHE A 112 2.57 10.84 -0.24
N LYS A 113 2.94 12.11 -0.31
CA LYS A 113 4.22 12.64 0.12
C LYS A 113 4.03 13.55 1.32
N GLN A 114 5.03 13.58 2.18
CA GLN A 114 5.14 14.54 3.25
C GLN A 114 5.82 15.81 2.72
N ILE A 115 5.25 16.97 3.00
CA ILE A 115 5.82 18.27 2.66
C ILE A 115 5.84 19.17 3.88
N ASP A 116 6.77 20.10 3.91
CA ASP A 116 6.77 21.16 4.90
C ASP A 116 5.62 22.14 4.61
N GLY A 117 5.02 22.62 5.66
CA GLY A 117 3.94 23.60 5.61
C GLY A 117 3.97 24.49 6.85
N HIS A 118 3.04 25.43 6.90
CA HIS A 118 2.84 26.27 8.08
C HIS A 118 1.43 26.04 8.62
N SER A 119 1.32 25.99 9.93
CA SER A 119 0.04 25.98 10.62
C SER A 119 -0.57 27.39 10.65
N SER A 120 -1.80 27.51 11.12
CA SER A 120 -2.50 28.81 11.23
C SER A 120 -1.81 29.81 12.17
N ASN A 121 -0.98 29.34 13.10
CA ASN A 121 -0.18 30.15 14.01
C ASN A 121 1.24 30.45 13.49
N GLY A 122 1.57 30.04 12.24
CA GLY A 122 2.87 30.28 11.59
C GLY A 122 3.94 29.25 11.92
N GLU A 123 3.68 28.27 12.76
CA GLU A 123 4.64 27.20 13.08
C GLU A 123 4.82 26.24 11.90
N THR A 124 6.06 25.76 11.74
CA THR A 124 6.35 24.73 10.71
C THR A 124 5.67 23.43 11.09
N CYS A 125 4.91 22.85 10.17
CA CYS A 125 4.25 21.57 10.35
C CYS A 125 4.47 20.68 9.11
N LYS A 126 4.34 19.37 9.30
CA LYS A 126 4.35 18.42 8.21
C LYS A 126 2.93 18.23 7.67
N LYS A 127 2.76 18.32 6.35
CA LYS A 127 1.47 18.14 5.66
C LYS A 127 1.53 16.95 4.72
N VAL A 128 0.40 16.30 4.54
CA VAL A 128 0.24 15.21 3.57
C VAL A 128 -0.24 15.78 2.24
N ARG A 129 0.48 15.50 1.16
CA ARG A 129 0.13 15.88 -0.20
C ARG A 129 -0.02 14.66 -1.08
N PRO A 130 -1.08 14.54 -1.89
CA PRO A 130 -1.17 13.47 -2.86
C PRO A 130 -0.12 13.64 -3.98
N MET A 131 0.59 12.56 -4.29
CA MET A 131 1.42 12.42 -5.47
C MET A 131 0.65 11.77 -6.60
N TRP A 132 -0.09 10.69 -6.29
CA TRP A 132 -0.87 9.93 -7.26
C TRP A 132 -2.16 9.40 -6.64
N MET A 133 -3.28 9.60 -7.35
CA MET A 133 -4.62 9.34 -6.85
C MET A 133 -5.34 8.22 -7.60
N GLY A 134 -4.62 7.14 -7.90
CA GLY A 134 -5.21 5.89 -8.37
C GLY A 134 -5.66 5.89 -9.82
N SER A 135 -4.89 6.49 -10.73
CA SER A 135 -5.03 6.22 -12.15
C SER A 135 -4.86 4.73 -12.42
N LYS A 136 -5.43 4.24 -13.51
CA LYS A 136 -5.30 2.84 -13.90
C LYS A 136 -3.83 2.52 -14.17
N LEU A 137 -3.33 1.43 -13.60
CA LEU A 137 -2.12 0.73 -14.04
C LEU A 137 -2.42 -0.06 -15.34
N GLY A 138 -1.59 -1.00 -15.72
CA GLY A 138 -1.79 -1.78 -16.94
C GLY A 138 -3.07 -2.61 -16.94
N GLY A 139 -3.38 -3.27 -15.81
CA GLY A 139 -4.54 -4.13 -15.60
C GLY A 139 -5.50 -3.62 -14.52
N ILE A 140 -6.34 -4.52 -14.01
CA ILE A 140 -7.17 -4.30 -12.82
C ILE A 140 -6.31 -4.68 -11.61
N LEU A 141 -6.02 -3.72 -10.76
CA LEU A 141 -5.19 -3.93 -9.58
C LEU A 141 -5.88 -4.90 -8.60
N GLU A 142 -5.20 -5.98 -8.26
CA GLU A 142 -5.61 -6.93 -7.23
C GLU A 142 -4.84 -6.71 -5.93
N ASP A 143 -3.54 -6.41 -6.03
CA ASP A 143 -2.68 -6.13 -4.89
C ASP A 143 -1.42 -5.39 -5.32
N PHE A 144 -0.69 -4.79 -4.37
CA PHE A 144 0.60 -4.16 -4.65
C PHE A 144 1.54 -4.35 -3.47
N ARG A 145 2.84 -4.18 -3.72
CA ARG A 145 3.83 -4.05 -2.66
C ARG A 145 4.96 -3.11 -3.09
N PHE A 146 5.55 -2.47 -2.11
CA PHE A 146 6.76 -1.70 -2.28
C PHE A 146 7.97 -2.63 -2.34
N ILE A 147 8.84 -2.41 -3.31
CA ILE A 147 10.14 -3.07 -3.44
C ILE A 147 11.19 -1.98 -3.27
N ALA A 148 11.91 -2.04 -2.17
CA ALA A 148 13.03 -1.12 -1.94
C ALA A 148 14.10 -1.26 -3.05
N PRO A 149 14.82 -0.19 -3.38
CA PRO A 149 15.98 -0.31 -4.25
C PRO A 149 16.97 -1.29 -3.62
N ALA A 150 17.58 -2.15 -4.45
CA ALA A 150 18.63 -3.03 -3.97
C ALA A 150 19.79 -2.16 -3.47
N ASP A 151 20.17 -2.33 -2.21
CA ASP A 151 21.37 -1.72 -1.70
C ASP A 151 22.55 -2.18 -2.55
N THR A 152 23.26 -1.25 -3.18
CA THR A 152 24.43 -1.54 -4.03
C THR A 152 25.64 -2.06 -3.24
N ALA A 153 25.42 -2.53 -2.02
CA ALA A 153 26.46 -3.01 -1.10
C ALA A 153 26.87 -4.47 -1.32
N ASP A 154 26.16 -5.25 -2.13
CA ASP A 154 26.51 -6.67 -2.37
C ASP A 154 26.99 -6.88 -3.83
N THR A 155 28.20 -6.35 -4.10
CA THR A 155 28.94 -6.60 -5.36
C THR A 155 29.74 -7.91 -5.22
N THR A 156 29.08 -9.03 -4.99
CA THR A 156 29.66 -10.34 -5.23
C THR A 156 28.70 -11.17 -6.08
N ASN A 157 29.10 -11.26 -7.36
CA ASN A 157 28.68 -12.21 -8.39
C ASN A 157 27.53 -11.88 -9.32
N THR A 158 27.98 -11.55 -10.56
CA THR A 158 27.38 -12.02 -11.82
C THR A 158 26.01 -11.46 -12.20
N ALA A 159 25.96 -10.18 -12.53
CA ALA A 159 24.93 -9.66 -13.42
C ALA A 159 25.59 -8.85 -14.53
N LEU A 160 25.17 -9.10 -15.77
CA LEU A 160 25.52 -8.33 -16.96
C LEU A 160 25.37 -6.83 -16.69
N PRO A 161 26.30 -5.97 -17.18
CA PRO A 161 26.21 -4.53 -16.98
C PRO A 161 24.98 -4.01 -17.74
N SER A 162 23.93 -3.66 -17.01
CA SER A 162 22.87 -2.80 -17.54
C SER A 162 23.37 -1.35 -17.52
N ASP A 163 23.25 -0.67 -18.67
CA ASP A 163 23.70 0.72 -18.93
C ASP A 163 23.02 1.80 -18.07
N SER A 164 23.00 1.68 -16.75
CA SER A 164 22.55 2.75 -15.87
C SER A 164 23.48 2.88 -14.65
N ALA A 165 24.63 3.48 -14.87
CA ALA A 165 25.64 3.78 -13.85
C ALA A 165 25.28 4.97 -12.94
N THR A 166 24.03 5.38 -12.88
CA THR A 166 23.47 6.27 -11.84
C THR A 166 22.53 5.43 -11.01
N GLY A 167 22.97 5.02 -9.82
CA GLY A 167 22.20 4.19 -8.90
C GLY A 167 20.80 4.77 -8.70
N ASP A 168 19.81 4.16 -9.37
CA ASP A 168 18.41 4.54 -9.23
C ASP A 168 17.95 4.19 -7.81
N ARG A 169 17.84 5.21 -6.96
CA ARG A 169 17.41 5.09 -5.57
C ARG A 169 15.92 4.93 -5.42
N ARG A 170 15.15 5.03 -6.52
CA ARG A 170 13.70 4.91 -6.46
C ARG A 170 13.28 3.49 -6.15
N GLY A 171 12.33 3.37 -5.23
CA GLY A 171 11.63 2.12 -5.03
C GLY A 171 10.75 1.75 -6.22
N ARG A 172 10.35 0.50 -6.28
CA ARG A 172 9.40 -0.01 -7.27
C ARG A 172 8.10 -0.38 -6.61
N ILE A 173 7.02 -0.21 -7.32
CA ILE A 173 5.73 -0.78 -6.96
C ILE A 173 5.55 -2.05 -7.78
N ARG A 174 5.57 -3.21 -7.11
CA ARG A 174 5.14 -4.46 -7.71
C ARG A 174 3.64 -4.56 -7.62
N ALA A 175 2.97 -4.74 -8.73
CA ALA A 175 1.52 -4.88 -8.82
C ALA A 175 1.13 -6.29 -9.26
N LEU A 176 0.16 -6.88 -8.57
CA LEU A 176 -0.60 -8.03 -9.04
C LEU A 176 -1.84 -7.50 -9.73
N GLU A 177 -2.03 -7.84 -10.99
CA GLU A 177 -3.10 -7.32 -11.82
C GLU A 177 -3.86 -8.45 -12.50
N SER A 178 -5.17 -8.30 -12.65
CA SER A 178 -5.98 -9.19 -13.49
C SER A 178 -6.29 -8.55 -14.84
N THR A 179 -6.41 -9.40 -15.87
CA THR A 179 -6.80 -9.01 -17.22
C THR A 179 -8.28 -9.34 -17.46
N THR A 180 -8.83 -8.86 -18.58
CA THR A 180 -10.20 -9.18 -19.00
C THR A 180 -10.43 -10.66 -19.28
N ASP A 181 -9.37 -11.39 -19.64
CA ASP A 181 -9.41 -12.82 -19.98
C ASP A 181 -9.23 -13.73 -18.76
N SER A 182 -9.42 -13.19 -17.55
CA SER A 182 -9.24 -13.91 -16.28
C SER A 182 -7.82 -14.45 -16.05
N LEU A 183 -6.83 -13.94 -16.80
CA LEU A 183 -5.42 -14.19 -16.57
C LEU A 183 -4.83 -13.11 -15.65
N TYR A 184 -3.65 -13.40 -15.12
CA TYR A 184 -2.96 -12.53 -14.18
C TYR A 184 -1.59 -12.11 -14.71
N VAL A 185 -1.17 -10.95 -14.23
CA VAL A 185 0.12 -10.34 -14.54
C VAL A 185 0.73 -9.83 -13.25
N VAL A 186 2.03 -10.00 -13.09
CA VAL A 186 2.82 -9.31 -12.06
C VAL A 186 3.77 -8.37 -12.77
N SER A 187 3.66 -7.09 -12.47
CA SER A 187 4.41 -6.01 -13.13
C SER A 187 5.09 -5.13 -12.11
N ASP A 188 6.26 -4.61 -12.45
CA ASP A 188 6.93 -3.55 -11.69
C ASP A 188 6.67 -2.20 -12.36
N TYR A 189 6.45 -1.18 -11.54
CA TYR A 189 6.27 0.21 -11.91
C TYR A 189 7.24 1.10 -11.13
N VAL A 190 7.69 2.18 -11.76
CA VAL A 190 8.55 3.19 -11.16
C VAL A 190 7.90 4.57 -11.25
N TRP A 191 8.25 5.45 -10.32
CA TRP A 191 7.83 6.84 -10.38
C TRP A 191 8.56 7.60 -11.49
N SER A 192 7.84 8.35 -12.32
CA SER A 192 8.40 9.11 -13.46
C SER A 192 8.22 10.63 -13.32
N GLY A 193 8.06 11.15 -12.10
CA GLY A 193 7.86 12.58 -11.82
C GLY A 193 6.41 13.04 -11.93
N PHE A 194 5.60 12.38 -12.75
CA PHE A 194 4.17 12.71 -12.92
C PHE A 194 3.22 11.58 -12.53
N GLY A 195 3.69 10.34 -12.51
CA GLY A 195 2.90 9.16 -12.18
C GLY A 195 3.68 7.87 -12.28
N MET A 196 2.97 6.76 -12.09
CA MET A 196 3.57 5.45 -12.21
C MET A 196 3.78 5.07 -13.68
N LYS A 197 5.01 4.78 -14.05
CA LYS A 197 5.41 4.30 -15.37
C LYS A 197 5.69 2.80 -15.28
N PHE A 198 5.19 2.04 -16.25
CA PHE A 198 5.53 0.63 -16.40
C PHE A 198 7.06 0.48 -16.58
N ASP A 199 7.65 -0.41 -15.81
CA ASP A 199 9.06 -0.78 -15.89
C ASP A 199 9.22 -2.12 -16.63
N ARG A 200 8.64 -3.20 -16.07
CA ARG A 200 8.76 -4.54 -16.64
C ARG A 200 7.64 -5.48 -16.19
N PHE A 201 7.48 -6.54 -16.95
CA PHE A 201 6.75 -7.73 -16.49
C PHE A 201 7.67 -8.65 -15.70
N ILE A 202 7.20 -9.12 -14.55
CA ILE A 202 7.82 -10.23 -13.82
C ILE A 202 7.27 -11.56 -14.38
N ILE A 203 5.94 -11.64 -14.55
CA ILE A 203 5.25 -12.74 -15.23
C ILE A 203 3.95 -12.21 -15.85
N LYS A 204 3.49 -12.81 -16.94
CA LYS A 204 2.24 -12.44 -17.61
C LYS A 204 1.50 -13.65 -18.18
N GLY A 205 0.18 -13.53 -18.23
CA GLY A 205 -0.68 -14.53 -18.89
C GLY A 205 -0.75 -15.85 -18.13
N VAL A 206 -0.70 -15.79 -16.80
CA VAL A 206 -0.72 -16.99 -15.94
C VAL A 206 -2.01 -17.06 -15.13
N ASP A 207 -2.26 -18.22 -14.52
CA ASP A 207 -3.33 -18.42 -13.57
C ASP A 207 -3.08 -17.64 -12.26
N LYS A 208 -4.13 -17.47 -11.46
CA LYS A 208 -4.09 -16.70 -10.22
C LYS A 208 -3.08 -17.23 -9.19
N LEU A 209 -2.96 -18.54 -9.04
CA LEU A 209 -2.10 -19.14 -8.03
C LEU A 209 -0.62 -18.91 -8.37
N THR A 210 -0.25 -19.12 -9.63
CA THR A 210 1.08 -18.84 -10.15
C THR A 210 1.44 -17.35 -9.97
N ALA A 211 0.51 -16.45 -10.30
CA ALA A 211 0.72 -15.02 -10.14
C ALA A 211 0.93 -14.63 -8.67
N ILE A 212 0.10 -15.11 -7.75
CA ILE A 212 0.23 -14.84 -6.30
C ILE A 212 1.59 -15.36 -5.79
N LYS A 213 2.00 -16.57 -6.18
CA LYS A 213 3.30 -17.14 -5.78
C LYS A 213 4.46 -16.24 -6.24
N THR A 214 4.42 -15.77 -7.49
CA THR A 214 5.45 -14.88 -8.04
C THR A 214 5.41 -13.50 -7.39
N PHE A 215 4.22 -12.96 -7.12
CA PHE A 215 4.03 -11.68 -6.44
C PHE A 215 4.61 -11.68 -5.02
N SER A 216 4.55 -12.81 -4.30
CA SER A 216 5.01 -12.95 -2.92
C SER A 216 6.53 -13.11 -2.77
N GLN A 217 7.25 -13.32 -3.85
CA GLN A 217 8.72 -13.40 -3.88
C GLN A 217 9.33 -11.99 -3.96
#